data_db629b11873f2118833e441d1ff54fe2
#
_entry.id   db629b11873f2118833e441d1ff54fe2
#
_cell.length_a   1.000
_cell.length_b   1.000
_cell.length_c   1.000
_cell.angle_alpha   90.00
_cell.angle_beta   90.00
_cell.angle_gamma   90.00
#
_symmetry.space_group_name_H-M   'P 1'
#
loop_
_entity.id
_entity.type
_entity.pdbx_description
1 polymer ?
#
loop_
_entity_poly.entity_id
_entity_poly.type
_entity_poly.pdbx_seq_one_letter_code
_entity_poly.pdbx_strand_id
1 'polypeptide(L)'
;MAAPELVVGAVVIAGAVVVGFAIQEALEAYDLKGNSPTGREPTLTTKPPQPGLATSRRLKPEPAGQDGLPPVPPRTETQERSLDCTPRPVPHLGGDALHNRCADRVPQNSFIGTDVLVNGKRFDALQLRTQVLWEIKTDNFETFTVALQESVIEKQVLEAQRERDLARACGYSFAMGVRSSAHRQALRDADPSLTIVVMDWC
;
A
#
# COMPACT_ATOMS: atom_id res chain seq x y z
N MET A 1 36.28 29.87 -9.25
CA MET A 1 34.98 29.89 -8.58
C MET A 1 34.62 28.43 -8.39
N ALA A 2 34.72 27.95 -7.16
CA ALA A 2 34.45 26.54 -6.82
C ALA A 2 32.96 26.37 -6.57
N ALA A 3 32.35 25.34 -7.19
CA ALA A 3 30.98 24.94 -6.93
C ALA A 3 30.87 24.34 -5.53
N PRO A 4 29.79 24.57 -4.78
CA PRO A 4 29.61 23.93 -3.49
C PRO A 4 29.28 22.45 -3.72
N GLU A 5 30.12 21.60 -3.18
CA GLU A 5 29.85 20.14 -3.06
C GLU A 5 28.67 19.94 -2.09
N LEU A 6 27.56 19.50 -2.62
CA LEU A 6 26.48 18.94 -1.83
C LEU A 6 26.88 17.52 -1.37
N VAL A 7 27.59 17.46 -0.27
CA VAL A 7 27.77 16.22 0.48
C VAL A 7 26.51 16.01 1.32
N VAL A 8 25.47 15.48 0.72
CA VAL A 8 24.36 14.90 1.45
C VAL A 8 24.72 13.46 1.76
N GLY A 9 24.92 13.16 3.02
CA GLY A 9 25.40 11.87 3.47
C GLY A 9 24.51 10.71 2.99
N ALA A 10 25.09 9.85 2.17
CA ALA A 10 24.42 8.69 1.54
C ALA A 10 23.80 7.68 2.52
N VAL A 11 24.15 7.76 3.79
CA VAL A 11 23.63 6.83 4.83
C VAL A 11 22.21 7.18 5.25
N VAL A 12 21.82 8.45 5.17
CA VAL A 12 20.46 8.89 5.55
C VAL A 12 19.46 8.61 4.44
N ILE A 13 19.91 8.62 3.19
CA ILE A 13 19.03 8.42 2.04
C ILE A 13 18.55 6.96 1.95
N ALA A 14 19.39 5.97 2.20
CA ALA A 14 18.97 4.56 2.16
C ALA A 14 17.93 4.22 3.24
N GLY A 15 18.04 4.81 4.43
CA GLY A 15 17.05 4.65 5.50
C GLY A 15 15.77 5.43 5.29
N ALA A 16 15.86 6.64 4.70
CA ALA A 16 14.70 7.50 4.49
C ALA A 16 13.80 7.05 3.34
N VAL A 17 14.38 6.47 2.29
CA VAL A 17 13.60 5.93 1.14
C VAL A 17 12.77 4.73 1.58
N VAL A 18 13.32 3.82 2.39
CA VAL A 18 12.57 2.67 2.92
C VAL A 18 11.46 3.13 3.87
N VAL A 19 11.70 4.15 4.70
CA VAL A 19 10.70 4.70 5.62
C VAL A 19 9.60 5.45 4.86
N GLY A 20 9.92 6.17 3.80
CA GLY A 20 8.94 6.90 3.00
C GLY A 20 7.92 5.98 2.31
N PHE A 21 8.37 4.88 1.75
CA PHE A 21 7.48 3.90 1.11
C PHE A 21 6.65 3.10 2.11
N ALA A 22 7.22 2.76 3.28
CA ALA A 22 6.51 2.08 4.35
C ALA A 22 5.41 2.96 5.00
N ILE A 23 5.61 4.27 5.04
CA ILE A 23 4.62 5.23 5.58
C ILE A 23 3.41 5.33 4.65
N GLN A 24 3.60 5.29 3.34
CA GLN A 24 2.48 5.41 2.40
C GLN A 24 1.56 4.18 2.43
N GLU A 25 2.12 2.98 2.46
CA GLU A 25 1.33 1.75 2.66
C GLU A 25 0.67 1.69 4.05
N ALA A 26 1.35 2.20 5.08
CA ALA A 26 0.79 2.28 6.43
C ALA A 26 -0.36 3.31 6.51
N LEU A 27 -0.29 4.42 5.79
CA LEU A 27 -1.35 5.42 5.73
C LEU A 27 -2.57 4.90 4.97
N GLU A 28 -2.38 4.18 3.87
CA GLU A 28 -3.47 3.53 3.14
C GLU A 28 -4.19 2.48 4.00
N ALA A 29 -3.43 1.70 4.79
CA ALA A 29 -3.98 0.72 5.74
C ALA A 29 -4.68 1.38 6.95
N TYR A 30 -4.27 2.61 7.32
CA TYR A 30 -4.86 3.35 8.44
C TYR A 30 -6.16 4.03 8.07
N ASP A 31 -6.24 4.57 6.85
CA ASP A 31 -7.45 5.25 6.33
C ASP A 31 -8.62 4.25 6.19
N LEU A 32 -8.31 2.98 5.90
CA LEU A 32 -9.29 1.89 5.85
C LEU A 32 -9.87 1.52 7.23
N LYS A 33 -9.25 1.93 8.35
CA LYS A 33 -9.71 1.57 9.72
C LYS A 33 -10.47 2.67 10.46
N GLY A 34 -10.59 3.87 9.91
CA GLY A 34 -11.42 4.94 10.47
C GLY A 34 -11.05 5.41 11.88
N ASN A 35 -9.79 5.30 12.30
CA ASN A 35 -9.34 5.71 13.64
C ASN A 35 -8.41 6.93 13.54
N SER A 36 -8.97 8.09 13.85
CA SER A 36 -8.17 9.27 14.19
C SER A 36 -7.73 9.20 15.66
N PRO A 37 -6.45 9.32 15.98
CA PRO A 37 -6.02 9.44 17.37
C PRO A 37 -6.15 10.88 17.83
N THR A 38 -7.11 11.13 18.70
CA THR A 38 -7.11 12.33 19.55
C THR A 38 -5.94 12.26 20.53
N GLY A 39 -5.06 13.24 20.44
CA GLY A 39 -3.88 13.34 21.28
C GLY A 39 -4.19 13.44 22.76
N ARG A 40 -3.47 12.65 23.53
CA ARG A 40 -3.24 12.89 24.96
C ARG A 40 -1.83 12.41 25.31
N GLU A 41 -1.02 13.35 25.69
CA GLU A 41 0.35 13.21 26.18
C GLU A 41 0.36 12.44 27.51
N PRO A 42 1.21 11.41 27.72
CA PRO A 42 1.33 10.77 29.02
C PRO A 42 2.45 11.41 29.84
N THR A 43 2.09 12.05 30.93
CA THR A 43 3.00 12.48 32.00
C THR A 43 3.55 11.24 32.73
N LEU A 44 4.88 11.11 32.74
CA LEU A 44 5.65 10.17 33.55
C LEU A 44 5.57 10.55 35.02
N THR A 45 5.00 9.68 35.83
CA THR A 45 5.17 9.71 37.31
C THR A 45 5.72 8.37 37.77
N THR A 46 6.96 8.38 38.15
CA THR A 46 7.67 7.28 38.83
C THR A 46 7.29 7.19 40.27
N LYS A 47 6.90 6.00 40.74
CA LYS A 47 6.85 5.66 42.18
C LYS A 47 7.41 4.27 42.41
N PRO A 48 8.31 4.09 43.38
CA PRO A 48 9.01 2.81 43.64
C PRO A 48 8.18 1.80 44.43
N PRO A 49 8.54 0.50 44.38
CA PRO A 49 7.74 -0.57 44.96
C PRO A 49 8.02 -0.79 46.45
N GLN A 50 6.98 -1.12 47.22
CA GLN A 50 7.12 -1.67 48.57
C GLN A 50 6.76 -3.17 48.56
N PRO A 51 7.43 -3.97 49.43
CA PRO A 51 7.19 -5.41 49.53
C PRO A 51 6.11 -5.71 50.60
N GLY A 52 5.16 -6.53 50.23
CA GLY A 52 4.09 -6.99 51.13
C GLY A 52 3.93 -8.51 51.06
N LEU A 53 4.15 -9.09 52.19
CA LEU A 53 4.07 -10.44 52.72
C LEU A 53 3.10 -11.42 52.04
N ALA A 54 3.60 -12.63 51.92
CA ALA A 54 2.93 -13.87 51.59
C ALA A 54 1.91 -14.28 52.70
N THR A 55 0.74 -14.73 52.24
CA THR A 55 -0.09 -15.66 53.02
C THR A 55 -0.55 -16.80 52.14
N SER A 56 0.09 -17.94 52.41
CA SER A 56 -0.31 -19.25 51.93
C SER A 56 -1.74 -19.59 52.40
N ARG A 57 -2.64 -19.82 51.45
CA ARG A 57 -3.83 -20.64 51.71
C ARG A 57 -3.81 -21.86 50.84
N ARG A 58 -3.52 -22.96 51.50
CA ARG A 58 -3.57 -24.35 51.03
C ARG A 58 -5.04 -24.69 50.75
N LEU A 59 -5.42 -24.84 49.51
CA LEU A 59 -6.72 -25.41 49.16
C LEU A 59 -6.55 -26.88 48.75
N LYS A 60 -7.41 -27.69 49.36
CA LYS A 60 -7.57 -29.13 49.32
C LYS A 60 -7.91 -29.61 47.90
N PRO A 61 -7.39 -30.74 47.42
CA PRO A 61 -7.76 -31.25 46.10
C PRO A 61 -9.14 -31.90 46.14
N GLU A 62 -9.99 -31.49 45.24
CA GLU A 62 -11.25 -32.17 44.93
C GLU A 62 -11.08 -33.14 43.76
N PRO A 63 -11.87 -34.24 43.69
CA PRO A 63 -11.59 -35.36 42.84
C PRO A 63 -11.94 -35.09 41.35
N ALA A 64 -11.19 -35.78 40.50
CA ALA A 64 -11.39 -35.83 39.05
C ALA A 64 -12.82 -36.28 38.68
N GLY A 65 -13.53 -35.39 38.01
CA GLY A 65 -14.76 -35.69 37.25
C GLY A 65 -14.47 -35.60 35.76
N GLN A 66 -14.92 -36.61 35.14
CA GLN A 66 -14.80 -37.10 33.76
C GLN A 66 -15.10 -36.09 32.65
N ASP A 67 -14.43 -36.32 31.51
CA ASP A 67 -14.93 -36.12 30.15
C ASP A 67 -15.30 -34.69 29.74
N GLY A 68 -14.29 -33.83 29.64
CA GLY A 68 -14.33 -32.63 28.79
C GLY A 68 -13.35 -32.77 27.64
N LEU A 69 -13.84 -33.07 26.44
CA LEU A 69 -13.08 -32.83 25.23
C LEU A 69 -12.57 -31.41 25.26
N PRO A 70 -11.30 -31.16 24.86
CA PRO A 70 -10.79 -29.79 24.84
C PRO A 70 -11.72 -28.93 23.99
N PRO A 71 -12.00 -27.67 24.39
CA PRO A 71 -12.84 -26.79 23.61
C PRO A 71 -12.28 -26.69 22.19
N VAL A 72 -13.10 -27.08 21.22
CA VAL A 72 -12.78 -26.90 19.81
C VAL A 72 -12.47 -25.42 19.64
N PRO A 73 -11.27 -25.06 19.17
CA PRO A 73 -10.97 -23.65 18.93
C PRO A 73 -12.05 -23.10 18.01
N PRO A 74 -12.53 -21.87 18.25
CA PRO A 74 -13.53 -21.27 17.40
C PRO A 74 -13.00 -21.37 15.96
N ARG A 75 -13.75 -22.00 15.08
CA ARG A 75 -13.47 -21.94 13.64
C ARG A 75 -13.40 -20.44 13.33
N THR A 76 -12.21 -19.95 13.05
CA THR A 76 -12.04 -18.66 12.41
C THR A 76 -12.75 -18.85 11.07
N GLU A 77 -14.01 -18.48 11.01
CA GLU A 77 -14.68 -18.26 9.74
C GLU A 77 -13.80 -17.24 9.05
N THR A 78 -13.02 -17.69 8.07
CA THR A 78 -12.40 -16.80 7.11
C THR A 78 -13.59 -16.16 6.44
N GLN A 79 -13.99 -14.99 6.96
CA GLN A 79 -15.06 -14.20 6.40
C GLN A 79 -14.61 -13.91 4.97
N GLU A 80 -15.15 -14.70 4.03
CA GLU A 80 -14.95 -14.45 2.61
C GLU A 80 -15.41 -13.01 2.39
N ARG A 81 -14.43 -12.10 2.30
CA ARG A 81 -14.71 -10.69 2.07
C ARG A 81 -15.36 -10.63 0.70
N SER A 82 -16.66 -10.38 0.67
CA SER A 82 -17.38 -10.19 -0.59
C SER A 82 -16.66 -9.12 -1.40
N LEU A 83 -16.38 -9.41 -2.68
CA LEU A 83 -15.74 -8.46 -3.58
C LEU A 83 -16.65 -7.25 -3.76
N ASP A 84 -16.14 -6.06 -3.46
CA ASP A 84 -16.81 -4.79 -3.75
C ASP A 84 -16.29 -4.26 -5.09
N CYS A 85 -16.89 -4.74 -6.16
CA CYS A 85 -16.48 -4.42 -7.52
C CYS A 85 -17.14 -3.15 -8.09
N THR A 86 -17.96 -2.47 -7.32
CA THR A 86 -18.60 -1.23 -7.77
C THR A 86 -17.60 -0.07 -7.74
N PRO A 87 -17.28 0.56 -8.87
CA PRO A 87 -16.35 1.69 -8.90
C PRO A 87 -16.92 2.88 -8.14
N ARG A 88 -16.14 3.43 -7.22
CA ARG A 88 -16.51 4.63 -6.46
C ARG A 88 -15.46 5.70 -6.62
N PRO A 89 -15.81 6.93 -7.05
CA PRO A 89 -14.87 8.04 -7.07
C PRO A 89 -14.45 8.39 -5.64
N VAL A 90 -13.15 8.62 -5.46
CA VAL A 90 -12.57 9.06 -4.19
C VAL A 90 -11.56 10.18 -4.48
N PRO A 91 -11.34 11.14 -3.59
CA PRO A 91 -10.34 12.18 -3.80
C PRO A 91 -8.96 11.59 -4.10
N HIS A 92 -8.16 12.26 -4.94
CA HIS A 92 -6.77 11.87 -5.15
C HIS A 92 -6.04 11.76 -3.82
N LEU A 93 -5.27 10.67 -3.63
CA LEU A 93 -4.50 10.44 -2.42
C LEU A 93 -3.03 10.81 -2.65
N GLY A 94 -2.63 11.97 -2.18
CA GLY A 94 -1.23 12.34 -1.94
C GLY A 94 -0.30 12.43 -3.15
N GLY A 95 -0.76 12.22 -4.37
CA GLY A 95 0.03 12.36 -5.58
C GLY A 95 0.50 13.81 -5.78
N ASP A 96 1.65 13.98 -6.45
CA ASP A 96 2.05 15.30 -6.88
C ASP A 96 1.11 15.82 -8.01
N ALA A 97 1.18 17.12 -8.29
CA ALA A 97 0.34 17.75 -9.31
C ALA A 97 0.57 17.17 -10.73
N LEU A 98 1.74 16.58 -10.99
CA LEU A 98 2.03 15.92 -12.25
C LEU A 98 1.30 14.58 -12.32
N HIS A 99 1.39 13.75 -11.26
CA HIS A 99 0.73 12.47 -11.18
C HIS A 99 -0.79 12.62 -11.40
N ASN A 100 -1.45 13.45 -10.61
CA ASN A 100 -2.90 13.67 -10.70
C ASN A 100 -3.29 14.16 -12.10
N ARG A 101 -2.53 15.09 -12.68
CA ARG A 101 -2.78 15.57 -14.04
C ARG A 101 -2.62 14.49 -15.11
N CYS A 102 -1.66 13.57 -14.94
CA CYS A 102 -1.47 12.46 -15.87
C CYS A 102 -2.61 11.44 -15.74
N ALA A 103 -3.06 11.14 -14.53
CA ALA A 103 -4.20 10.30 -14.25
C ALA A 103 -5.49 10.86 -14.86
N ASP A 104 -5.78 12.13 -14.64
CA ASP A 104 -6.95 12.82 -15.19
C ASP A 104 -7.00 12.81 -16.72
N ARG A 105 -5.81 12.82 -17.36
CA ARG A 105 -5.67 12.84 -18.81
C ARG A 105 -5.63 11.47 -19.47
N VAL A 106 -5.74 10.39 -18.71
CA VAL A 106 -5.89 9.06 -19.32
C VAL A 106 -7.03 9.12 -20.33
N PRO A 107 -6.80 8.72 -21.60
CA PRO A 107 -7.81 8.80 -22.63
C PRO A 107 -9.10 8.11 -22.21
N GLN A 108 -10.23 8.80 -22.34
CA GLN A 108 -11.56 8.29 -21.95
C GLN A 108 -11.68 7.94 -20.44
N ASN A 109 -10.88 8.56 -19.56
CA ASN A 109 -11.08 8.43 -18.13
C ASN A 109 -12.51 8.87 -17.73
N SER A 110 -13.21 8.00 -17.03
CA SER A 110 -14.62 8.24 -16.64
C SER A 110 -14.74 8.98 -15.30
N PHE A 111 -13.64 9.20 -14.59
CA PHE A 111 -13.60 9.77 -13.24
C PHE A 111 -12.54 10.88 -13.12
N ILE A 112 -12.60 11.87 -14.02
CA ILE A 112 -11.64 12.99 -14.04
C ILE A 112 -11.70 13.76 -12.71
N GLY A 113 -10.53 14.10 -12.14
CA GLY A 113 -10.40 14.82 -10.88
C GLY A 113 -10.47 13.94 -9.62
N THR A 114 -10.53 12.63 -9.81
CA THR A 114 -10.61 11.66 -8.68
C THR A 114 -9.92 10.36 -9.03
N ASP A 115 -9.47 9.64 -7.99
CA ASP A 115 -9.15 8.23 -8.09
C ASP A 115 -10.42 7.38 -8.07
N VAL A 116 -10.29 6.10 -8.33
CA VAL A 116 -11.40 5.15 -8.34
C VAL A 116 -11.12 4.00 -7.38
N LEU A 117 -11.99 3.83 -6.39
CA LEU A 117 -11.91 2.71 -5.45
C LEU A 117 -12.67 1.50 -6.02
N VAL A 118 -11.97 0.38 -6.20
CA VAL A 118 -12.54 -0.90 -6.65
C VAL A 118 -11.94 -2.02 -5.81
N ASN A 119 -12.74 -2.86 -5.23
CA ASN A 119 -12.32 -4.01 -4.42
C ASN A 119 -11.29 -3.64 -3.32
N GLY A 120 -11.49 -2.48 -2.70
CA GLY A 120 -10.62 -1.98 -1.64
C GLY A 120 -9.28 -1.38 -2.09
N LYS A 121 -8.99 -1.34 -3.40
CA LYS A 121 -7.81 -0.70 -3.98
C LYS A 121 -8.19 0.57 -4.72
N ARG A 122 -7.42 1.63 -4.52
CA ARG A 122 -7.48 2.86 -5.33
C ARG A 122 -6.70 2.64 -6.62
N PHE A 123 -7.31 3.01 -7.72
CA PHE A 123 -6.71 3.09 -9.05
C PHE A 123 -6.77 4.54 -9.52
N ASP A 124 -5.79 4.97 -10.29
CA ASP A 124 -5.65 6.37 -10.70
C ASP A 124 -6.67 6.80 -11.76
N ALA A 125 -7.15 5.86 -12.58
CA ALA A 125 -8.19 6.13 -13.57
C ALA A 125 -8.99 4.87 -13.92
N LEU A 126 -10.18 5.05 -14.47
CA LEU A 126 -11.02 3.99 -15.01
C LEU A 126 -11.64 4.38 -16.34
N GLN A 127 -11.44 3.56 -17.34
CA GLN A 127 -12.18 3.60 -18.60
C GLN A 127 -13.38 2.65 -18.50
N LEU A 128 -14.55 3.15 -18.12
CA LEU A 128 -15.76 2.33 -17.97
C LEU A 128 -16.16 1.61 -19.26
N ARG A 129 -15.99 2.27 -20.39
CA ARG A 129 -16.41 1.70 -21.70
C ARG A 129 -15.60 0.47 -22.08
N THR A 130 -14.31 0.48 -21.81
CA THR A 130 -13.36 -0.60 -22.13
C THR A 130 -13.05 -1.49 -20.94
N GLN A 131 -13.58 -1.14 -19.76
CA GLN A 131 -13.36 -1.85 -18.50
C GLN A 131 -11.88 -2.00 -18.17
N VAL A 132 -11.11 -0.91 -18.26
CA VAL A 132 -9.68 -0.88 -17.94
C VAL A 132 -9.43 0.03 -16.74
N LEU A 133 -8.87 -0.52 -15.68
CA LEU A 133 -8.33 0.19 -14.53
C LEU A 133 -6.87 0.56 -14.79
N TRP A 134 -6.47 1.76 -14.37
CA TRP A 134 -5.15 2.31 -14.64
C TRP A 134 -4.43 2.65 -13.34
N GLU A 135 -3.15 2.32 -13.33
CA GLU A 135 -2.15 2.82 -12.38
C GLU A 135 -1.17 3.71 -13.12
N ILE A 136 -0.83 4.87 -12.56
CA ILE A 136 0.04 5.87 -13.21
C ILE A 136 1.36 5.99 -12.45
N LYS A 137 2.46 5.85 -13.14
CA LYS A 137 3.81 6.05 -12.60
C LYS A 137 4.47 7.24 -13.29
N THR A 138 4.69 8.33 -12.54
CA THR A 138 5.28 9.57 -13.05
C THR A 138 6.77 9.69 -12.74
N ASP A 139 7.40 8.60 -12.33
CA ASP A 139 8.84 8.55 -12.04
C ASP A 139 9.68 9.06 -13.21
N ASN A 140 10.74 9.82 -12.88
CA ASN A 140 11.76 10.19 -13.85
C ASN A 140 12.82 9.08 -13.94
N PHE A 141 12.37 7.89 -14.34
CA PHE A 141 13.09 6.62 -14.28
C PHE A 141 14.51 6.69 -14.85
N GLU A 142 14.70 7.41 -15.96
CA GLU A 142 15.98 7.54 -16.64
C GLU A 142 17.04 8.29 -15.83
N THR A 143 16.63 9.06 -14.83
CA THR A 143 17.57 9.78 -13.95
C THR A 143 18.03 8.95 -12.76
N PHE A 144 17.46 7.78 -12.56
CA PHE A 144 17.83 6.91 -11.45
C PHE A 144 19.14 6.19 -11.72
N THR A 145 19.88 5.90 -10.66
CA THR A 145 21.03 4.99 -10.75
C THR A 145 20.56 3.58 -11.09
N VAL A 146 21.43 2.76 -11.69
CA VAL A 146 21.08 1.38 -12.08
C VAL A 146 20.50 0.59 -10.91
N ALA A 147 21.14 0.66 -9.74
CA ALA A 147 20.64 -0.03 -8.55
C ALA A 147 19.24 0.44 -8.10
N LEU A 148 18.95 1.75 -8.25
CA LEU A 148 17.62 2.28 -7.95
C LEU A 148 16.61 1.85 -9.01
N GLN A 149 16.99 1.85 -10.29
CA GLN A 149 16.13 1.34 -11.37
C GLN A 149 15.71 -0.10 -11.10
N GLU A 150 16.65 -0.98 -10.77
CA GLU A 150 16.39 -2.39 -10.43
C GLU A 150 15.40 -2.52 -9.26
N SER A 151 15.64 -1.79 -8.18
CA SER A 151 14.76 -1.80 -7.01
C SER A 151 13.35 -1.29 -7.30
N VAL A 152 13.24 -0.22 -8.11
CA VAL A 152 11.94 0.35 -8.54
C VAL A 152 11.18 -0.63 -9.41
N ILE A 153 11.84 -1.28 -10.37
CA ILE A 153 11.22 -2.27 -11.25
C ILE A 153 10.71 -3.46 -10.45
N GLU A 154 11.52 -4.02 -9.55
CA GLU A 154 11.11 -5.15 -8.70
C GLU A 154 9.83 -4.80 -7.91
N LYS A 155 9.82 -3.65 -7.24
CA LYS A 155 8.67 -3.18 -6.48
C LYS A 155 7.43 -2.98 -7.36
N GLN A 156 7.57 -2.25 -8.47
CA GLN A 156 6.45 -1.91 -9.33
C GLN A 156 5.84 -3.13 -10.05
N VAL A 157 6.65 -4.13 -10.38
CA VAL A 157 6.15 -5.39 -10.94
C VAL A 157 5.27 -6.13 -9.93
N LEU A 158 5.72 -6.25 -8.68
CA LEU A 158 4.94 -6.90 -7.62
C LEU A 158 3.62 -6.15 -7.34
N GLU A 159 3.65 -4.82 -7.33
CA GLU A 159 2.45 -3.99 -7.18
C GLU A 159 1.49 -4.20 -8.36
N ALA A 160 1.98 -4.09 -9.59
CA ALA A 160 1.18 -4.24 -10.80
C ALA A 160 0.54 -5.63 -10.94
N GLN A 161 1.26 -6.69 -10.56
CA GLN A 161 0.70 -8.04 -10.54
C GLN A 161 -0.49 -8.14 -9.57
N ARG A 162 -0.34 -7.63 -8.34
CA ARG A 162 -1.39 -7.61 -7.33
C ARG A 162 -2.60 -6.80 -7.79
N GLU A 163 -2.37 -5.61 -8.33
CA GLU A 163 -3.42 -4.70 -8.82
C GLU A 163 -4.16 -5.28 -10.02
N ARG A 164 -3.44 -5.89 -10.94
CA ARG A 164 -4.01 -6.64 -12.06
C ARG A 164 -4.94 -7.75 -11.58
N ASP A 165 -4.52 -8.51 -10.57
CA ASP A 165 -5.30 -9.63 -10.06
C ASP A 165 -6.55 -9.14 -9.31
N LEU A 166 -6.47 -8.02 -8.58
CA LEU A 166 -7.62 -7.35 -7.98
C LEU A 166 -8.59 -6.82 -9.04
N ALA A 167 -8.07 -6.21 -10.10
CA ALA A 167 -8.88 -5.74 -11.21
C ALA A 167 -9.61 -6.90 -11.90
N ARG A 168 -8.90 -7.97 -12.22
CA ARG A 168 -9.46 -9.17 -12.87
C ARG A 168 -10.52 -9.86 -12.03
N ALA A 169 -10.36 -9.90 -10.71
CA ALA A 169 -11.38 -10.45 -9.81
C ALA A 169 -12.72 -9.71 -9.92
N CYS A 170 -12.69 -8.46 -10.36
CA CYS A 170 -13.86 -7.62 -10.61
C CYS A 170 -14.24 -7.51 -12.10
N GLY A 171 -13.64 -8.30 -12.98
CA GLY A 171 -13.96 -8.29 -14.43
C GLY A 171 -13.32 -7.13 -15.20
N TYR A 172 -12.37 -6.40 -14.60
CA TYR A 172 -11.63 -5.34 -15.27
C TYR A 172 -10.31 -5.84 -15.85
N SER A 173 -9.88 -5.26 -16.95
CA SER A 173 -8.50 -5.29 -17.40
C SER A 173 -7.67 -4.28 -16.59
N PHE A 174 -6.35 -4.44 -16.61
CA PHE A 174 -5.41 -3.55 -15.93
C PHE A 174 -4.36 -3.04 -16.90
N ALA A 175 -4.02 -1.76 -16.78
CA ALA A 175 -2.92 -1.14 -17.51
C ALA A 175 -2.13 -0.21 -16.59
N MET A 176 -0.80 -0.16 -16.80
CA MET A 176 0.07 0.79 -16.11
C MET A 176 0.61 1.81 -17.11
N GLY A 177 0.44 3.10 -16.78
CA GLY A 177 1.00 4.21 -17.54
C GLY A 177 2.35 4.63 -16.98
N VAL A 178 3.37 4.78 -17.84
CA VAL A 178 4.71 5.25 -17.50
C VAL A 178 5.13 6.39 -18.40
N ARG A 179 6.12 7.22 -17.97
CA ARG A 179 6.53 8.40 -18.74
C ARG A 179 7.51 8.11 -19.88
N SER A 180 8.27 7.03 -19.82
CA SER A 180 9.33 6.78 -20.82
C SER A 180 9.31 5.37 -21.38
N SER A 181 9.86 5.24 -22.59
CA SER A 181 10.03 3.96 -23.24
C SER A 181 11.04 3.06 -22.52
N ALA A 182 12.06 3.65 -21.89
CA ALA A 182 13.04 2.89 -21.11
C ALA A 182 12.36 2.26 -19.87
N HIS A 183 11.53 3.00 -19.16
CA HIS A 183 10.76 2.48 -18.02
C HIS A 183 9.80 1.36 -18.44
N ARG A 184 9.06 1.58 -19.54
CA ARG A 184 8.19 0.53 -20.11
C ARG A 184 8.97 -0.73 -20.46
N GLN A 185 10.12 -0.59 -21.11
CA GLN A 185 10.94 -1.73 -21.51
C GLN A 185 11.42 -2.52 -20.30
N ALA A 186 11.95 -1.85 -19.27
CA ALA A 186 12.43 -2.48 -18.05
C ALA A 186 11.32 -3.27 -17.33
N LEU A 187 10.11 -2.71 -17.22
CA LEU A 187 8.96 -3.40 -16.62
C LEU A 187 8.53 -4.62 -17.45
N ARG A 188 8.52 -4.51 -18.78
CA ARG A 188 8.14 -5.62 -19.65
C ARG A 188 9.18 -6.72 -19.74
N ASP A 189 10.46 -6.38 -19.58
CA ASP A 189 11.53 -7.39 -19.50
C ASP A 189 11.42 -8.19 -18.21
N ALA A 190 10.98 -7.54 -17.11
CA ALA A 190 10.75 -8.19 -15.83
C ALA A 190 9.43 -9.02 -15.79
N ASP A 191 8.35 -8.51 -16.39
CA ASP A 191 7.09 -9.26 -16.55
C ASP A 191 6.40 -8.92 -17.89
N PRO A 192 6.57 -9.76 -18.93
CA PRO A 192 5.95 -9.55 -20.24
C PRO A 192 4.41 -9.62 -20.24
N SER A 193 3.80 -10.16 -19.16
CA SER A 193 2.33 -10.30 -19.06
C SER A 193 1.64 -9.01 -18.65
N LEU A 194 2.39 -7.99 -18.21
CA LEU A 194 1.85 -6.71 -17.80
C LEU A 194 1.57 -5.82 -19.03
N THR A 195 0.45 -5.13 -19.01
CA THR A 195 0.11 -4.12 -20.03
C THR A 195 0.69 -2.78 -19.59
N ILE A 196 1.84 -2.41 -20.19
CA ILE A 196 2.53 -1.15 -19.89
C ILE A 196 2.43 -0.20 -21.09
N VAL A 197 1.99 1.03 -20.83
CA VAL A 197 1.76 2.07 -21.86
C VAL A 197 2.64 3.28 -21.57
N VAL A 198 3.32 3.79 -22.60
CA VAL A 198 4.00 5.10 -22.49
C VAL A 198 2.95 6.19 -22.67
N MET A 199 2.88 7.10 -21.70
CA MET A 199 1.92 8.18 -21.67
C MET A 199 2.37 9.35 -22.55
N ASP A 200 1.77 9.52 -23.73
CA ASP A 200 2.00 10.66 -24.62
C ASP A 200 1.15 11.89 -24.27
N TRP A 201 0.15 11.69 -23.41
CA TRP A 201 -0.75 12.75 -22.91
C TRP A 201 -0.25 13.41 -21.61
N CYS A 202 0.81 12.89 -21.03
CA CYS A 202 1.40 13.30 -19.78
C CYS A 202 2.69 14.09 -20.03
#